data_a376e9156e7e07a95cd04336c3159725
#
_entry.id   a376e9156e7e07a95cd04336c3159725
#
_cell.length_a   1.000
_cell.length_b   1.000
_cell.length_c   1.000
_cell.angle_alpha   90.00
_cell.angle_beta   90.00
_cell.angle_gamma   90.00
#
_symmetry.space_group_name_H-M   'P 1'
#
loop_
_entity.id
_entity.type
_entity.pdbx_description
1 polymer ?
#
loop_
_entity_poly.entity_id
_entity_poly.type
_entity_poly.pdbx_seq_one_letter_code
_entity_poly.pdbx_strand_id
1 'polypeptide(L)'
;MHRIHLYNNLERRKDVSIPVYQCICDRWKRGDSVRLLARETGRSVHEVQRMVADHQTHLLYDGVERIIDRMHQSILHQDLSLPPIVYHEKADPSSHKMRTIGVESIEQQLYDEVADYALQPLKKRIGTYQIACLKGKGGAMGNRALRRWMRDKRVRWAVQADVKKCYESIDRKKLMGFLRHVVKGSPRVLWLIETLISTHRHGLNIGCKLSQDLVNIYLSVLYHQLTEQVAVVQKRRGETKKHMAVCHALFQMDDILLLCTSKRDAKLAVKALLEKSAELGITIKPSWRMYELNDPSVRGEGKTFVDIIGVRFYRHRRSLRRRVYIRARRGLAKVQRLIRMHKRVPSSLAKRVISHVGCLLWTEHFRLWKKYKVTKTLRVCKEVISHESKILYPAGHR
;
A
#
# COMPACT_ATOMS: atom_id res chain seq x y z
N MET A 1 10.44 -11.16 15.06
CA MET A 1 10.40 -12.09 13.90
C MET A 1 11.55 -13.08 14.01
N HIS A 2 11.29 -14.37 13.72
CA HIS A 2 12.36 -15.35 13.62
C HIS A 2 13.23 -15.08 12.40
N ARG A 3 14.50 -15.51 12.46
CA ARG A 3 15.45 -15.42 11.34
C ARG A 3 14.95 -16.19 10.13
N ILE A 4 15.21 -15.69 8.93
CA ILE A 4 14.79 -16.28 7.66
C ILE A 4 15.96 -16.30 6.68
N HIS A 5 16.09 -17.40 5.97
CA HIS A 5 16.92 -17.45 4.77
C HIS A 5 16.10 -16.93 3.60
N LEU A 6 16.61 -15.94 2.89
CA LEU A 6 16.07 -15.60 1.59
C LEU A 6 16.59 -16.66 0.60
N TYR A 7 15.69 -17.22 -0.20
CA TYR A 7 16.06 -18.22 -1.22
C TYR A 7 16.92 -17.62 -2.35
N ASN A 8 17.12 -16.31 -2.32
CA ASN A 8 17.68 -15.52 -3.36
C ASN A 8 18.69 -14.54 -2.74
N ASN A 9 19.99 -14.75 -2.98
CA ASN A 9 21.06 -13.81 -2.61
C ASN A 9 21.56 -13.02 -3.83
N LEU A 10 20.80 -13.02 -4.94
CA LEU A 10 21.13 -12.31 -6.18
C LEU A 10 22.44 -12.76 -6.82
N GLU A 11 22.85 -13.98 -6.57
CA GLU A 11 24.05 -14.59 -7.19
C GLU A 11 23.75 -15.11 -8.60
N ARG A 12 22.56 -15.66 -8.78
CA ARG A 12 22.16 -16.21 -10.06
C ARG A 12 21.51 -15.14 -10.93
N ARG A 13 21.89 -15.10 -12.21
CA ARG A 13 21.32 -14.17 -13.18
C ARG A 13 19.78 -14.19 -13.21
N LYS A 14 19.16 -15.36 -13.08
CA LYS A 14 17.69 -15.49 -13.03
C LYS A 14 17.02 -14.72 -11.90
N ASP A 15 17.71 -14.49 -10.80
CA ASP A 15 17.17 -13.79 -9.64
C ASP A 15 17.03 -12.28 -9.92
N VAL A 16 17.78 -11.77 -10.91
CA VAL A 16 17.70 -10.41 -11.45
C VAL A 16 16.78 -10.38 -12.66
N SER A 17 16.87 -11.37 -13.56
CA SER A 17 16.12 -11.36 -14.83
C SER A 17 14.61 -11.39 -14.63
N ILE A 18 14.08 -12.24 -13.73
CA ILE A 18 12.63 -12.39 -13.52
C ILE A 18 11.95 -11.05 -13.16
N PRO A 19 12.38 -10.34 -12.10
CA PRO A 19 11.73 -9.06 -11.75
C PRO A 19 11.95 -7.98 -12.79
N VAL A 20 13.10 -7.92 -13.43
CA VAL A 20 13.39 -6.93 -14.48
C VAL A 20 12.49 -7.13 -15.70
N TYR A 21 12.36 -8.35 -16.21
CA TYR A 21 11.43 -8.65 -17.29
C TYR A 21 10.00 -8.27 -16.96
N GLN A 22 9.52 -8.68 -15.79
CA GLN A 22 8.16 -8.34 -15.35
C GLN A 22 7.95 -6.82 -15.28
N CYS A 23 8.91 -6.10 -14.71
CA CYS A 23 8.83 -4.65 -14.59
C CYS A 23 8.82 -3.95 -15.95
N ILE A 24 9.73 -4.33 -16.84
CA ILE A 24 9.83 -3.74 -18.19
C ILE A 24 8.55 -4.02 -18.97
N CYS A 25 8.07 -5.27 -19.01
CA CYS A 25 6.82 -5.62 -19.69
C CYS A 25 5.60 -4.88 -19.15
N ASP A 26 5.47 -4.73 -17.83
CA ASP A 26 4.40 -3.95 -17.22
C ASP A 26 4.47 -2.45 -17.56
N ARG A 27 5.67 -1.92 -17.76
CA ARG A 27 5.94 -0.50 -18.03
C ARG A 27 5.90 -0.13 -19.50
N TRP A 28 6.07 -1.07 -20.42
CA TRP A 28 5.93 -0.79 -21.86
C TRP A 28 4.61 -0.09 -22.18
N LYS A 29 3.51 -0.58 -21.58
CA LYS A 29 2.17 0.04 -21.73
C LYS A 29 2.07 1.46 -21.19
N ARG A 30 3.00 1.87 -20.32
CA ARG A 30 3.07 3.21 -19.73
C ARG A 30 4.07 4.12 -20.43
N GLY A 31 4.92 3.56 -21.30
CA GLY A 31 6.00 4.29 -21.96
C GLY A 31 7.22 4.56 -21.08
N ASP A 32 7.21 4.16 -19.81
CA ASP A 32 8.30 4.47 -18.86
C ASP A 32 9.62 3.82 -19.24
N SER A 33 9.57 2.58 -19.79
CA SER A 33 10.76 1.82 -20.21
C SER A 33 11.21 2.10 -21.64
N VAL A 34 10.42 2.83 -22.43
CA VAL A 34 10.74 3.06 -23.86
C VAL A 34 12.04 3.82 -24.04
N ARG A 35 12.29 4.86 -23.26
CA ARG A 35 13.53 5.65 -23.33
C ARG A 35 14.77 4.83 -22.94
N LEU A 36 14.62 3.98 -21.91
CA LEU A 36 15.69 3.07 -21.49
C LEU A 36 16.03 2.10 -22.61
N LEU A 37 15.02 1.44 -23.18
CA LEU A 37 15.21 0.49 -24.29
C LEU A 37 15.75 1.16 -25.55
N ALA A 38 15.33 2.38 -25.86
CA ALA A 38 15.87 3.16 -26.99
C ALA A 38 17.38 3.34 -26.82
N ARG A 39 17.85 3.75 -25.65
CA ARG A 39 19.28 3.88 -25.34
C ARG A 39 20.01 2.54 -25.47
N GLU A 40 19.47 1.46 -24.90
CA GLU A 40 20.13 0.14 -24.87
C GLU A 40 20.17 -0.53 -26.23
N THR A 41 19.20 -0.26 -27.11
CA THR A 41 19.14 -0.85 -28.46
C THR A 41 19.75 0.03 -29.55
N GLY A 42 20.17 1.27 -29.20
CA GLY A 42 20.64 2.25 -30.18
C GLY A 42 19.54 2.77 -31.13
N ARG A 43 18.27 2.56 -30.78
CA ARG A 43 17.11 2.95 -31.58
C ARG A 43 16.54 4.27 -31.12
N SER A 44 15.80 4.96 -31.99
CA SER A 44 15.05 6.15 -31.59
C SER A 44 13.88 5.78 -30.66
N VAL A 45 13.48 6.71 -29.81
CA VAL A 45 12.29 6.54 -28.91
C VAL A 45 11.04 6.22 -29.74
N HIS A 46 10.90 6.84 -30.92
CA HIS A 46 9.75 6.63 -31.81
C HIS A 46 9.73 5.22 -32.40
N GLU A 47 10.89 4.65 -32.79
CA GLU A 47 10.99 3.27 -33.28
C GLU A 47 10.61 2.28 -32.19
N VAL A 48 11.14 2.45 -30.96
CA VAL A 48 10.78 1.56 -29.84
C VAL A 48 9.29 1.67 -29.51
N GLN A 49 8.71 2.88 -29.54
CA GLN A 49 7.25 3.06 -29.36
C GLN A 49 6.45 2.31 -30.43
N ARG A 50 6.88 2.36 -31.68
CA ARG A 50 6.25 1.65 -32.80
C ARG A 50 6.36 0.12 -32.58
N MET A 51 7.55 -0.39 -32.29
CA MET A 51 7.77 -1.82 -32.00
C MET A 51 6.87 -2.34 -30.88
N VAL A 52 6.69 -1.56 -29.82
CA VAL A 52 5.79 -1.91 -28.72
C VAL A 52 4.32 -1.89 -29.17
N ALA A 53 3.93 -0.90 -29.99
CA ALA A 53 2.58 -0.80 -30.53
C ALA A 53 2.25 -1.95 -31.50
N ASP A 54 3.22 -2.33 -32.32
CA ASP A 54 3.08 -3.37 -33.34
C ASP A 54 3.37 -4.79 -32.80
N HIS A 55 3.52 -4.93 -31.47
CA HIS A 55 3.85 -6.20 -30.81
C HIS A 55 5.16 -6.87 -31.26
N GLN A 56 6.08 -6.10 -31.83
CA GLN A 56 7.41 -6.57 -32.25
C GLN A 56 8.42 -6.52 -31.10
N THR A 57 7.97 -6.75 -29.87
CA THR A 57 8.78 -6.62 -28.65
C THR A 57 9.92 -7.62 -28.56
N HIS A 58 9.85 -8.73 -29.32
CA HIS A 58 10.94 -9.69 -29.44
C HIS A 58 12.23 -9.05 -29.97
N LEU A 59 12.12 -8.01 -30.80
CA LEU A 59 13.28 -7.27 -31.32
C LEU A 59 13.95 -6.37 -30.26
N LEU A 60 13.35 -6.24 -29.08
CA LEU A 60 13.87 -5.48 -27.95
C LEU A 60 14.52 -6.37 -26.88
N TYR A 61 14.44 -7.69 -27.01
CA TYR A 61 14.96 -8.62 -26.00
C TYR A 61 16.46 -8.48 -25.79
N ASP A 62 17.26 -8.29 -26.83
CA ASP A 62 18.71 -8.08 -26.69
C ASP A 62 19.02 -6.85 -25.82
N GLY A 63 18.21 -5.80 -25.92
CA GLY A 63 18.32 -4.64 -25.05
C GLY A 63 17.96 -4.93 -23.59
N VAL A 64 16.93 -5.75 -23.38
CA VAL A 64 16.53 -6.19 -22.02
C VAL A 64 17.62 -7.08 -21.42
N GLU A 65 18.18 -8.01 -22.19
CA GLU A 65 19.26 -8.89 -21.75
C GLU A 65 20.51 -8.08 -21.33
N ARG A 66 20.90 -7.08 -22.12
CA ARG A 66 22.02 -6.19 -21.75
C ARG A 66 21.77 -5.42 -20.45
N ILE A 67 20.53 -4.95 -20.22
CA ILE A 67 20.14 -4.32 -18.95
C ILE A 67 20.31 -5.30 -17.80
N ILE A 68 19.82 -6.54 -17.96
CA ILE A 68 19.90 -7.59 -16.94
C ILE A 68 21.33 -7.93 -16.62
N ASP A 69 22.18 -8.13 -17.65
CA ASP A 69 23.57 -8.48 -17.45
C ASP A 69 24.33 -7.39 -16.72
N ARG A 70 24.16 -6.13 -17.12
CA ARG A 70 24.76 -4.98 -16.42
C ARG A 70 24.29 -4.92 -14.97
N MET A 71 22.99 -5.04 -14.71
CA MET A 71 22.45 -5.01 -13.34
C MET A 71 22.99 -6.17 -12.50
N HIS A 72 23.07 -7.37 -13.09
CA HIS A 72 23.60 -8.53 -12.38
C HIS A 72 25.08 -8.35 -12.02
N GLN A 73 25.90 -7.86 -12.96
CA GLN A 73 27.32 -7.57 -12.70
C GLN A 73 27.48 -6.48 -11.61
N SER A 74 26.73 -5.40 -11.68
CA SER A 74 26.75 -4.35 -10.64
C SER A 74 26.41 -4.92 -9.25
N ILE A 75 25.46 -5.85 -9.15
CA ILE A 75 25.11 -6.50 -7.89
C ILE A 75 26.22 -7.47 -7.42
N LEU A 76 26.81 -8.24 -8.32
CA LEU A 76 27.87 -9.19 -7.98
C LEU A 76 29.12 -8.47 -7.45
N HIS A 77 29.50 -7.37 -8.09
CA HIS A 77 30.65 -6.57 -7.70
C HIS A 77 30.33 -5.53 -6.60
N GLN A 78 29.06 -5.41 -6.21
CA GLN A 78 28.60 -4.40 -5.26
C GLN A 78 28.98 -2.97 -5.69
N ASP A 79 28.93 -2.72 -6.97
CA ASP A 79 29.21 -1.43 -7.60
C ASP A 79 27.96 -0.90 -8.29
N LEU A 80 27.33 0.13 -7.69
CA LEU A 80 26.11 0.71 -8.18
C LEU A 80 26.13 2.23 -7.98
N SER A 81 26.17 2.94 -9.09
CA SER A 81 25.97 4.38 -9.14
C SER A 81 24.59 4.71 -9.70
N LEU A 82 23.79 5.45 -8.96
CA LEU A 82 22.43 5.80 -9.33
C LEU A 82 22.27 7.32 -9.50
N PRO A 83 21.50 7.76 -10.50
CA PRO A 83 21.14 9.17 -10.61
C PRO A 83 20.41 9.69 -9.36
N PRO A 84 20.58 10.96 -8.99
CA PRO A 84 19.92 11.54 -7.84
C PRO A 84 18.39 11.52 -8.02
N ILE A 85 17.68 11.34 -6.91
CA ILE A 85 16.22 11.35 -6.89
C ILE A 85 15.72 12.79 -7.09
N VAL A 86 14.74 12.96 -7.98
CA VAL A 86 14.07 14.25 -8.22
C VAL A 86 12.85 14.36 -7.31
N TYR A 87 12.79 15.43 -6.53
CA TYR A 87 11.70 15.67 -5.57
C TYR A 87 10.70 16.70 -6.10
N HIS A 88 9.42 16.35 -6.00
CA HIS A 88 8.30 17.23 -6.39
C HIS A 88 7.34 17.43 -5.21
N GLU A 89 6.92 18.68 -5.02
CA GLU A 89 5.85 19.00 -4.09
C GLU A 89 4.48 18.75 -4.74
N LYS A 90 3.65 17.94 -4.13
CA LYS A 90 2.31 17.61 -4.63
C LYS A 90 1.26 17.74 -3.53
N ALA A 91 0.23 18.54 -3.80
CA ALA A 91 -0.92 18.63 -2.92
C ALA A 91 -1.71 17.31 -2.92
N ASP A 92 -1.92 16.73 -1.74
CA ASP A 92 -2.81 15.58 -1.57
C ASP A 92 -4.25 16.02 -1.90
N PRO A 93 -4.89 15.44 -2.93
CA PRO A 93 -6.26 15.84 -3.33
C PRO A 93 -7.29 15.64 -2.21
N SER A 94 -6.94 14.85 -1.21
CA SER A 94 -7.84 14.52 -0.11
C SER A 94 -7.70 15.42 1.09
N SER A 95 -6.51 15.81 1.47
CA SER A 95 -6.22 16.59 2.68
C SER A 95 -5.74 18.01 2.39
N HIS A 96 -5.45 18.34 1.13
CA HIS A 96 -4.77 19.56 0.69
C HIS A 96 -3.40 19.79 1.34
N LYS A 97 -2.84 18.78 2.00
CA LYS A 97 -1.48 18.84 2.53
C LYS A 97 -0.48 18.67 1.40
N MET A 98 0.56 19.47 1.41
CA MET A 98 1.71 19.27 0.53
C MET A 98 2.47 18.02 0.95
N ARG A 99 2.87 17.22 -0.02
CA ARG A 99 3.71 16.03 0.17
C ARG A 99 4.89 16.09 -0.78
N THR A 100 6.06 15.88 -0.26
CA THR A 100 7.27 15.72 -1.07
C THR A 100 7.31 14.28 -1.61
N ILE A 101 7.26 14.14 -2.92
CA ILE A 101 7.30 12.84 -3.61
C ILE A 101 8.64 12.73 -4.32
N GLY A 102 9.42 11.71 -3.99
CA GLY A 102 10.65 11.37 -4.70
C GLY A 102 10.32 10.55 -5.96
N VAL A 103 10.83 10.99 -7.09
CA VAL A 103 10.76 10.29 -8.37
C VAL A 103 12.12 9.71 -8.69
N GLU A 104 12.23 8.40 -8.62
CA GLU A 104 13.43 7.64 -8.92
C GLU A 104 13.64 7.48 -10.42
N SER A 105 14.89 7.33 -10.83
CA SER A 105 15.20 6.92 -12.21
C SER A 105 14.59 5.58 -12.54
N ILE A 106 14.37 5.29 -13.81
CA ILE A 106 13.88 3.97 -14.23
C ILE A 106 14.86 2.86 -13.83
N GLU A 107 16.13 3.14 -13.84
CA GLU A 107 17.17 2.20 -13.43
C GLU A 107 17.04 1.86 -11.94
N GLN A 108 16.91 2.87 -11.07
CA GLN A 108 16.67 2.64 -9.64
C GLN A 108 15.39 1.83 -9.40
N GLN A 109 14.32 2.14 -10.13
CA GLN A 109 13.06 1.40 -10.02
C GLN A 109 13.20 -0.08 -10.42
N LEU A 110 14.10 -0.41 -11.37
CA LEU A 110 14.40 -1.80 -11.71
C LEU A 110 15.15 -2.52 -10.57
N TYR A 111 16.12 -1.85 -9.94
CA TYR A 111 16.79 -2.41 -8.75
C TYR A 111 15.85 -2.55 -7.57
N ASP A 112 14.89 -1.64 -7.40
CA ASP A 112 13.82 -1.74 -6.40
C ASP A 112 12.99 -3.02 -6.60
N GLU A 113 12.64 -3.35 -7.85
CA GLU A 113 11.91 -4.58 -8.18
C GLU A 113 12.74 -5.85 -7.87
N VAL A 114 14.05 -5.80 -8.12
CA VAL A 114 14.96 -6.90 -7.78
C VAL A 114 15.03 -7.10 -6.26
N ALA A 115 15.21 -6.02 -5.51
CA ALA A 115 15.20 -6.06 -4.04
C ALA A 115 13.85 -6.52 -3.48
N ASP A 116 12.72 -6.04 -4.04
CA ASP A 116 11.37 -6.48 -3.68
C ASP A 116 11.16 -7.97 -3.93
N TYR A 117 11.60 -8.47 -5.08
CA TYR A 117 11.52 -9.88 -5.41
C TYR A 117 12.30 -10.74 -4.40
N ALA A 118 13.49 -10.32 -4.02
CA ALA A 118 14.29 -11.02 -3.00
C ALA A 118 13.63 -11.02 -1.62
N LEU A 119 12.86 -9.97 -1.28
CA LEU A 119 12.16 -9.84 0.00
C LEU A 119 10.83 -10.63 0.07
N GLN A 120 10.39 -11.31 -0.99
CA GLN A 120 9.11 -12.05 -1.00
C GLN A 120 8.93 -13.03 0.19
N PRO A 121 9.93 -13.81 0.62
CA PRO A 121 9.80 -14.68 1.79
C PRO A 121 9.50 -13.90 3.08
N LEU A 122 10.10 -12.71 3.24
CA LEU A 122 9.87 -11.86 4.42
C LEU A 122 8.49 -11.20 4.37
N LYS A 123 8.00 -10.85 3.19
CA LYS A 123 6.64 -10.31 2.97
C LYS A 123 5.53 -11.27 3.38
N LYS A 124 5.75 -12.58 3.30
CA LYS A 124 4.81 -13.60 3.78
C LYS A 124 4.60 -13.55 5.30
N ARG A 125 5.51 -12.94 6.04
CA ARG A 125 5.45 -12.78 7.51
C ARG A 125 4.84 -11.45 7.97
N ILE A 126 4.46 -10.59 7.04
CA ILE A 126 3.74 -9.36 7.35
C ILE A 126 2.39 -9.72 7.96
N GLY A 127 2.01 -9.02 9.01
CA GLY A 127 0.78 -9.26 9.77
C GLY A 127 -0.45 -9.45 8.89
N THR A 128 -1.30 -10.38 9.27
CA THR A 128 -2.47 -10.80 8.47
C THR A 128 -3.32 -9.60 8.03
N TYR A 129 -3.55 -8.66 8.92
CA TYR A 129 -4.37 -7.47 8.67
C TYR A 129 -3.57 -6.18 8.51
N GLN A 130 -2.32 -6.28 8.08
CA GLN A 130 -1.64 -5.17 7.41
C GLN A 130 -2.08 -5.19 5.94
N ILE A 131 -2.91 -4.23 5.55
CA ILE A 131 -3.70 -4.33 4.31
C ILE A 131 -3.26 -3.39 3.20
N ALA A 132 -2.35 -2.48 3.44
CA ALA A 132 -1.93 -1.50 2.44
C ALA A 132 -0.79 -2.02 1.55
N CYS A 133 -0.88 -1.74 0.25
CA CYS A 133 0.18 -1.96 -0.74
C CYS A 133 0.69 -3.42 -0.86
N LEU A 134 -0.12 -4.40 -0.47
CA LEU A 134 0.24 -5.82 -0.52
C LEU A 134 -0.69 -6.57 -1.48
N LYS A 135 -0.10 -7.42 -2.34
CA LYS A 135 -0.87 -8.26 -3.27
C LYS A 135 -1.84 -9.17 -2.51
N GLY A 136 -3.09 -9.24 -2.97
CA GLY A 136 -4.14 -10.04 -2.31
C GLY A 136 -4.73 -9.42 -1.04
N LYS A 137 -4.18 -8.33 -0.53
CA LYS A 137 -4.70 -7.54 0.59
C LYS A 137 -5.28 -6.21 0.09
N GLY A 138 -5.81 -5.41 0.96
CA GLY A 138 -6.34 -4.09 0.61
C GLY A 138 -7.68 -3.78 1.27
N GLY A 139 -8.31 -2.67 0.86
CA GLY A 139 -9.55 -2.18 1.47
C GLY A 139 -10.70 -3.20 1.50
N ALA A 140 -10.81 -4.08 0.51
CA ALA A 140 -11.82 -5.14 0.50
C ALA A 140 -11.62 -6.15 1.63
N MET A 141 -10.36 -6.57 1.88
CA MET A 141 -10.03 -7.46 3.00
C MET A 141 -10.31 -6.77 4.34
N GLY A 142 -9.84 -5.53 4.51
CA GLY A 142 -10.11 -4.73 5.71
C GLY A 142 -11.60 -4.57 5.97
N ASN A 143 -12.39 -4.28 4.93
CA ASN A 143 -13.83 -4.16 5.04
C ASN A 143 -14.50 -5.45 5.52
N ARG A 144 -14.15 -6.61 4.95
CA ARG A 144 -14.68 -7.91 5.39
C ARG A 144 -14.32 -8.21 6.85
N ALA A 145 -13.06 -7.96 7.24
CA ALA A 145 -12.58 -8.17 8.60
C ALA A 145 -13.34 -7.28 9.60
N LEU A 146 -13.39 -5.98 9.35
CA LEU A 146 -14.05 -5.01 10.22
C LEU A 146 -15.56 -5.29 10.33
N ARG A 147 -16.22 -5.66 9.23
CA ARG A 147 -17.64 -6.07 9.28
C ARG A 147 -17.87 -7.23 10.23
N ARG A 148 -16.98 -8.22 10.25
CA ARG A 148 -17.05 -9.37 11.15
C ARG A 148 -16.75 -8.97 12.58
N TRP A 149 -15.65 -8.25 12.82
CA TRP A 149 -15.21 -7.84 14.15
C TRP A 149 -16.17 -6.91 14.84
N MET A 150 -16.78 -5.96 14.12
CA MET A 150 -17.78 -5.04 14.68
C MET A 150 -19.06 -5.76 15.12
N ARG A 151 -19.38 -6.93 14.59
CA ARG A 151 -20.52 -7.76 15.03
C ARG A 151 -20.24 -8.57 16.29
N ASP A 152 -18.97 -8.78 16.63
CA ASP A 152 -18.61 -9.47 17.85
C ASP A 152 -18.90 -8.60 19.07
N LYS A 153 -19.86 -9.03 19.90
CA LYS A 153 -20.29 -8.31 21.11
C LYS A 153 -19.18 -8.17 22.16
N ARG A 154 -18.15 -9.02 22.10
CA ARG A 154 -16.98 -8.94 23.00
C ARG A 154 -16.10 -7.72 22.67
N VAL A 155 -16.07 -7.27 21.43
CA VAL A 155 -15.34 -6.07 21.02
C VAL A 155 -16.07 -4.84 21.53
N ARG A 156 -15.54 -4.21 22.57
CA ARG A 156 -16.18 -3.04 23.21
C ARG A 156 -15.36 -1.77 23.09
N TRP A 157 -14.06 -1.86 22.95
CA TRP A 157 -13.16 -0.70 22.93
C TRP A 157 -12.38 -0.66 21.63
N ALA A 158 -12.14 0.56 21.15
CA ALA A 158 -11.30 0.81 19.99
C ALA A 158 -10.19 1.81 20.34
N VAL A 159 -8.98 1.52 19.86
CA VAL A 159 -7.84 2.46 19.84
C VAL A 159 -7.54 2.77 18.38
N GLN A 160 -7.55 4.05 18.03
CA GLN A 160 -7.13 4.54 16.72
C GLN A 160 -5.93 5.45 16.87
N ALA A 161 -4.90 5.15 16.12
CA ALA A 161 -3.65 5.88 16.13
C ALA A 161 -3.13 6.07 14.69
N ASP A 162 -2.19 6.97 14.52
CA ASP A 162 -1.63 7.35 13.25
C ASP A 162 -0.11 7.58 13.46
N VAL A 163 0.73 7.02 12.60
CA VAL A 163 2.17 7.22 12.65
C VAL A 163 2.51 8.60 12.10
N LYS A 164 3.35 9.35 12.83
CA LYS A 164 3.81 10.66 12.39
C LYS A 164 4.84 10.52 11.28
N LYS A 165 4.56 11.09 10.09
CA LYS A 165 5.47 11.08 8.93
C LYS A 165 6.04 9.68 8.62
N CYS A 166 5.18 8.68 8.51
CA CYS A 166 5.49 7.25 8.52
C CYS A 166 6.72 6.87 7.68
N TYR A 167 6.85 7.40 6.46
CA TYR A 167 7.99 7.12 5.58
C TYR A 167 9.25 7.90 5.99
N GLU A 168 9.12 9.21 6.14
CA GLU A 168 10.24 10.11 6.41
C GLU A 168 10.87 9.88 7.80
N SER A 169 10.06 9.39 8.77
CA SER A 169 10.52 9.17 10.15
C SER A 169 11.19 7.82 10.38
N ILE A 170 11.20 6.91 9.39
CA ILE A 170 11.92 5.64 9.53
C ILE A 170 13.42 5.89 9.68
N ASP A 171 13.97 5.46 10.79
CA ASP A 171 15.42 5.43 11.00
C ASP A 171 16.03 4.29 10.17
N ARG A 172 16.78 4.67 9.13
CA ARG A 172 17.43 3.71 8.22
C ARG A 172 18.41 2.78 8.93
N LYS A 173 19.12 3.26 9.95
CA LYS A 173 20.06 2.44 10.72
C LYS A 173 19.32 1.36 11.51
N LYS A 174 18.23 1.74 12.18
CA LYS A 174 17.36 0.76 12.88
C LYS A 174 16.70 -0.22 11.92
N LEU A 175 16.20 0.25 10.79
CA LEU A 175 15.64 -0.61 9.75
C LEU A 175 16.67 -1.61 9.23
N MET A 176 17.88 -1.17 8.87
CA MET A 176 18.94 -2.06 8.40
C MET A 176 19.43 -3.00 9.50
N GLY A 177 19.54 -2.53 10.74
CA GLY A 177 19.82 -3.39 11.91
C GLY A 177 18.79 -4.49 12.08
N PHE A 178 17.50 -4.17 11.94
CA PHE A 178 16.42 -5.16 11.95
C PHE A 178 16.54 -6.14 10.78
N LEU A 179 16.76 -5.65 9.55
CA LEU A 179 16.90 -6.52 8.38
C LEU A 179 18.11 -7.47 8.50
N ARG A 180 19.27 -6.98 8.97
CA ARG A 180 20.45 -7.83 9.23
C ARG A 180 20.19 -8.89 10.31
N HIS A 181 19.34 -8.58 11.29
CA HIS A 181 18.96 -9.55 12.32
C HIS A 181 18.05 -10.65 11.79
N VAL A 182 17.06 -10.31 10.94
CA VAL A 182 16.06 -11.28 10.47
C VAL A 182 16.46 -12.02 9.19
N VAL A 183 17.28 -11.42 8.34
CA VAL A 183 17.74 -11.98 7.07
C VAL A 183 19.08 -12.67 7.27
N LYS A 184 19.15 -13.96 6.94
CA LYS A 184 20.38 -14.75 6.97
C LYS A 184 20.88 -15.07 5.56
N GLY A 185 22.21 -15.10 5.37
CA GLY A 185 22.84 -15.63 4.17
C GLY A 185 22.58 -14.85 2.89
N SER A 186 22.22 -13.57 2.99
CA SER A 186 21.91 -12.75 1.82
C SER A 186 22.58 -11.37 1.90
N PRO A 187 23.91 -11.28 1.98
CA PRO A 187 24.61 -10.01 2.13
C PRO A 187 24.42 -9.09 0.93
N ARG A 188 24.33 -9.62 -0.31
CA ARG A 188 24.09 -8.80 -1.50
C ARG A 188 22.72 -8.15 -1.51
N VAL A 189 21.69 -8.86 -1.05
CA VAL A 189 20.35 -8.28 -0.90
C VAL A 189 20.36 -7.14 0.12
N LEU A 190 21.01 -7.34 1.27
CA LEU A 190 21.13 -6.31 2.29
C LEU A 190 21.92 -5.11 1.79
N TRP A 191 23.04 -5.34 1.09
CA TRP A 191 23.83 -4.29 0.44
C TRP A 191 22.98 -3.52 -0.58
N LEU A 192 22.26 -4.21 -1.46
CA LEU A 192 21.41 -3.58 -2.47
C LEU A 192 20.35 -2.69 -1.83
N ILE A 193 19.63 -3.19 -0.81
CA ILE A 193 18.63 -2.42 -0.10
C ILE A 193 19.26 -1.17 0.55
N GLU A 194 20.39 -1.33 1.22
CA GLU A 194 21.09 -0.22 1.87
C GLU A 194 21.53 0.84 0.86
N THR A 195 22.09 0.42 -0.29
CA THR A 195 22.46 1.31 -1.39
C THR A 195 21.25 2.07 -1.94
N LEU A 196 20.14 1.37 -2.21
CA LEU A 196 18.93 1.99 -2.74
C LEU A 196 18.33 3.03 -1.78
N ILE A 197 18.17 2.68 -0.50
CA ILE A 197 17.61 3.62 0.47
C ILE A 197 18.57 4.75 0.86
N SER A 198 19.89 4.59 0.64
CA SER A 198 20.86 5.65 0.90
C SER A 198 20.67 6.87 0.00
N THR A 199 20.12 6.68 -1.20
CA THR A 199 19.79 7.76 -2.14
C THR A 199 18.62 8.64 -1.66
N HIS A 200 17.85 8.19 -0.68
CA HIS A 200 16.71 8.92 -0.15
C HIS A 200 17.14 10.10 0.73
N ARG A 201 16.45 11.22 0.59
CA ARG A 201 16.77 12.45 1.34
C ARG A 201 16.60 12.26 2.85
N HIS A 202 15.46 11.68 3.28
CA HIS A 202 15.12 11.41 4.68
C HIS A 202 14.38 10.08 4.77
N GLY A 203 14.71 9.24 5.77
CA GLY A 203 14.02 7.98 5.99
C GLY A 203 13.80 7.17 4.71
N LEU A 204 12.54 6.94 4.36
CA LEU A 204 12.13 6.29 3.12
C LEU A 204 11.30 7.25 2.25
N ASN A 205 11.41 7.14 0.93
CA ASN A 205 10.68 8.00 -0.01
C ASN A 205 9.21 7.59 -0.15
N ILE A 206 8.34 8.61 -0.25
CA ILE A 206 6.96 8.42 -0.68
C ILE A 206 6.95 8.28 -2.22
N GLY A 207 6.34 7.21 -2.71
CA GLY A 207 6.20 6.94 -4.14
C GLY A 207 7.02 5.75 -4.63
N CYS A 208 8.04 5.32 -3.90
CA CYS A 208 8.85 4.16 -4.21
C CYS A 208 8.16 2.86 -3.78
N LYS A 209 8.26 1.84 -4.60
CA LYS A 209 7.68 0.52 -4.29
C LYS A 209 8.43 -0.15 -3.14
N LEU A 210 9.75 -0.21 -3.21
CA LEU A 210 10.58 -0.80 -2.17
C LEU A 210 10.32 -0.14 -0.80
N SER A 211 10.18 1.19 -0.77
CA SER A 211 9.84 1.92 0.46
C SER A 211 8.54 1.44 1.09
N GLN A 212 7.50 1.18 0.28
CA GLN A 212 6.21 0.68 0.77
C GLN A 212 6.34 -0.70 1.41
N ASP A 213 7.11 -1.58 0.79
CA ASP A 213 7.34 -2.93 1.29
C ASP A 213 8.19 -2.91 2.57
N LEU A 214 9.25 -2.12 2.61
CA LEU A 214 10.09 -1.96 3.79
C LEU A 214 9.33 -1.39 4.99
N VAL A 215 8.46 -0.39 4.78
CA VAL A 215 7.58 0.13 5.84
C VAL A 215 6.65 -0.96 6.36
N ASN A 216 6.01 -1.72 5.47
CA ASN A 216 5.12 -2.82 5.89
C ASN A 216 5.87 -3.91 6.67
N ILE A 217 7.07 -4.29 6.20
CA ILE A 217 7.93 -5.27 6.87
C ILE A 217 8.33 -4.76 8.26
N TYR A 218 8.72 -3.50 8.36
CA TYR A 218 9.15 -2.91 9.63
C TYR A 218 7.99 -2.74 10.62
N LEU A 219 6.84 -2.24 10.16
CA LEU A 219 5.63 -2.14 10.97
C LEU A 219 5.06 -3.52 11.38
N SER A 220 5.44 -4.61 10.69
CA SER A 220 5.00 -5.94 11.08
C SER A 220 5.57 -6.36 12.44
N VAL A 221 6.71 -5.83 12.83
CA VAL A 221 7.26 -6.06 14.18
C VAL A 221 6.29 -5.52 15.23
N LEU A 222 5.86 -4.28 15.07
CA LEU A 222 4.89 -3.65 15.97
C LEU A 222 3.55 -4.39 15.94
N TYR A 223 3.08 -4.80 14.75
CA TYR A 223 1.84 -5.57 14.60
C TYR A 223 1.88 -6.86 15.43
N HIS A 224 2.93 -7.68 15.28
CA HIS A 224 3.08 -8.95 16.00
C HIS A 224 3.28 -8.73 17.50
N GLN A 225 4.07 -7.73 17.91
CA GLN A 225 4.22 -7.42 19.32
C GLN A 225 2.88 -7.07 19.98
N LEU A 226 2.04 -6.28 19.32
CA LEU A 226 0.74 -5.88 19.88
C LEU A 226 -0.28 -7.02 19.88
N THR A 227 -0.26 -7.90 18.88
CA THR A 227 -1.27 -8.97 18.75
C THR A 227 -0.90 -10.25 19.44
N GLU A 228 0.40 -10.52 19.67
CA GLU A 228 0.89 -11.81 20.14
C GLU A 228 1.63 -11.75 21.49
N GLN A 229 2.04 -10.57 21.94
CA GLN A 229 2.88 -10.45 23.13
C GLN A 229 2.20 -9.67 24.28
N VAL A 230 1.21 -8.83 24.00
CA VAL A 230 0.52 -8.06 25.05
C VAL A 230 -0.56 -8.91 25.70
N ALA A 231 -0.12 -9.78 26.61
CA ALA A 231 -1.00 -10.69 27.32
C ALA A 231 -1.49 -10.09 28.65
N VAL A 232 -2.75 -10.34 28.96
CA VAL A 232 -3.37 -10.03 30.26
C VAL A 232 -3.56 -11.31 31.03
N VAL A 233 -3.06 -11.32 32.26
CA VAL A 233 -3.25 -12.45 33.19
C VAL A 233 -4.26 -12.00 34.26
N GLN A 234 -5.35 -12.75 34.37
CA GLN A 234 -6.38 -12.55 35.38
C GLN A 234 -6.42 -13.76 36.31
N LYS A 235 -6.21 -13.52 37.60
CA LYS A 235 -6.41 -14.53 38.65
C LYS A 235 -7.79 -14.26 39.27
N ARG A 236 -8.68 -15.25 39.20
CA ARG A 236 -10.01 -15.18 39.82
C ARG A 236 -10.39 -16.54 40.39
N ARG A 237 -10.73 -16.59 41.66
CA ARG A 237 -11.17 -17.83 42.37
C ARG A 237 -10.21 -19.04 42.16
N GLY A 238 -8.90 -18.81 42.24
CA GLY A 238 -7.89 -19.86 42.04
C GLY A 238 -7.56 -20.16 40.58
N GLU A 239 -8.38 -19.73 39.63
CA GLU A 239 -8.12 -19.89 38.19
C GLU A 239 -7.28 -18.77 37.61
N THR A 240 -6.30 -19.13 36.81
CA THR A 240 -5.52 -18.15 36.02
C THR A 240 -5.97 -18.18 34.58
N LYS A 241 -6.59 -17.09 34.11
CA LYS A 241 -6.96 -16.91 32.70
C LYS A 241 -6.01 -15.95 32.01
N LYS A 242 -5.46 -16.36 30.88
CA LYS A 242 -4.59 -15.55 30.02
C LYS A 242 -5.33 -15.23 28.71
N HIS A 243 -5.37 -13.96 28.35
CA HIS A 243 -5.90 -13.51 27.05
C HIS A 243 -5.04 -12.38 26.49
N MET A 244 -5.16 -12.11 25.18
CA MET A 244 -4.47 -10.98 24.56
C MET A 244 -5.26 -9.69 24.75
N ALA A 245 -4.59 -8.59 25.09
CA ALA A 245 -5.22 -7.27 25.27
C ALA A 245 -5.82 -6.76 23.96
N VAL A 246 -5.17 -7.05 22.84
CA VAL A 246 -5.65 -6.72 21.50
C VAL A 246 -6.31 -7.96 20.90
N CYS A 247 -7.63 -7.95 20.76
CA CYS A 247 -8.35 -9.08 20.13
C CYS A 247 -8.32 -9.02 18.60
N HIS A 248 -8.27 -7.80 18.01
CA HIS A 248 -8.08 -7.61 16.58
C HIS A 248 -7.26 -6.34 16.32
N ALA A 249 -6.39 -6.40 15.31
CA ALA A 249 -5.62 -5.26 14.83
C ALA A 249 -5.75 -5.14 13.32
N LEU A 250 -5.82 -3.90 12.82
CA LEU A 250 -5.76 -3.59 11.40
C LEU A 250 -4.83 -2.40 11.20
N PHE A 251 -3.81 -2.60 10.35
CA PHE A 251 -2.87 -1.58 9.96
C PHE A 251 -3.04 -1.26 8.48
N GLN A 252 -3.19 0.00 8.16
CA GLN A 252 -3.15 0.50 6.79
C GLN A 252 -2.07 1.56 6.67
N MET A 253 -0.83 1.13 6.52
CA MET A 253 0.37 1.94 6.66
C MET A 253 0.38 2.65 8.01
N ASP A 254 0.30 3.98 7.98
CA ASP A 254 0.29 4.87 9.13
C ASP A 254 -0.98 4.79 10.00
N ASP A 255 -2.11 4.35 9.43
CA ASP A 255 -3.38 4.20 10.15
C ASP A 255 -3.41 2.87 10.94
N ILE A 256 -3.44 2.95 12.26
CA ILE A 256 -3.49 1.79 13.19
C ILE A 256 -4.84 1.75 13.91
N LEU A 257 -5.48 0.59 13.85
CA LEU A 257 -6.69 0.29 14.63
C LEU A 257 -6.43 -0.95 15.49
N LEU A 258 -6.67 -0.83 16.80
CA LEU A 258 -6.68 -1.94 17.74
C LEU A 258 -8.08 -2.05 18.35
N LEU A 259 -8.60 -3.27 18.43
CA LEU A 259 -9.89 -3.57 19.04
C LEU A 259 -9.66 -4.43 20.29
N CYS A 260 -10.33 -4.06 21.37
CA CYS A 260 -10.15 -4.67 22.70
C CYS A 260 -11.50 -5.01 23.33
N THR A 261 -11.47 -5.91 24.32
CA THR A 261 -12.68 -6.39 25.00
C THR A 261 -13.06 -5.50 26.17
N SER A 262 -12.10 -4.89 26.85
CA SER A 262 -12.31 -4.06 28.04
C SER A 262 -11.52 -2.75 27.99
N LYS A 263 -11.91 -1.79 28.83
CA LYS A 263 -11.16 -0.53 29.02
C LYS A 263 -9.74 -0.76 29.52
N ARG A 264 -9.56 -1.78 30.39
CA ARG A 264 -8.24 -2.18 30.90
C ARG A 264 -7.34 -2.68 29.75
N ASP A 265 -7.88 -3.57 28.90
CA ASP A 265 -7.14 -4.09 27.75
C ASP A 265 -6.77 -2.97 26.77
N ALA A 266 -7.70 -2.05 26.52
CA ALA A 266 -7.45 -0.90 25.65
C ALA A 266 -6.35 0.04 26.20
N LYS A 267 -6.32 0.29 27.52
CA LYS A 267 -5.24 1.05 28.15
C LYS A 267 -3.88 0.36 28.02
N LEU A 268 -3.84 -0.97 28.21
CA LEU A 268 -2.62 -1.78 28.03
C LEU A 268 -2.17 -1.76 26.56
N ALA A 269 -3.10 -1.86 25.63
CA ALA A 269 -2.81 -1.78 24.20
C ALA A 269 -2.22 -0.41 23.81
N VAL A 270 -2.75 0.70 24.36
CA VAL A 270 -2.19 2.04 24.14
C VAL A 270 -0.78 2.13 24.71
N LYS A 271 -0.58 1.70 25.96
CA LYS A 271 0.74 1.72 26.60
C LYS A 271 1.76 0.95 25.74
N ALA A 272 1.42 -0.30 25.39
CA ALA A 272 2.28 -1.13 24.54
C ALA A 272 2.52 -0.51 23.15
N LEU A 273 1.49 0.10 22.52
CA LEU A 273 1.63 0.79 21.24
C LEU A 273 2.68 1.91 21.35
N LEU A 274 2.61 2.75 22.37
CA LEU A 274 3.53 3.88 22.54
C LEU A 274 4.95 3.42 22.87
N GLU A 275 5.10 2.46 23.77
CA GLU A 275 6.41 1.91 24.18
C GLU A 275 7.10 1.19 23.02
N LYS A 276 6.38 0.24 22.37
CA LYS A 276 6.95 -0.57 21.29
C LYS A 276 7.22 0.23 20.02
N SER A 277 6.41 1.23 19.71
CA SER A 277 6.71 2.14 18.60
C SER A 277 7.97 2.97 18.88
N ALA A 278 8.16 3.46 20.12
CA ALA A 278 9.35 4.21 20.50
C ALA A 278 10.63 3.36 20.43
N GLU A 279 10.60 2.09 20.87
CA GLU A 279 11.70 1.13 20.71
C GLU A 279 12.14 1.01 19.24
N LEU A 280 11.16 0.97 18.32
CA LEU A 280 11.41 0.94 16.88
C LEU A 280 11.78 2.31 16.29
N GLY A 281 11.81 3.39 17.06
CA GLY A 281 12.03 4.74 16.56
C GLY A 281 10.84 5.30 15.77
N ILE A 282 9.65 4.72 15.94
CA ILE A 282 8.41 5.15 15.29
C ILE A 282 7.64 6.06 16.25
N THR A 283 7.27 7.25 15.77
CA THR A 283 6.49 8.21 16.56
C THR A 283 5.00 8.10 16.25
N ILE A 284 4.19 7.82 17.27
CA ILE A 284 2.72 7.88 17.17
C ILE A 284 2.28 9.33 17.33
N LYS A 285 1.35 9.81 16.51
CA LYS A 285 0.77 11.16 16.63
C LYS A 285 0.04 11.32 17.96
N PRO A 286 0.15 12.47 18.66
CA PRO A 286 -0.57 12.72 19.91
C PRO A 286 -2.10 12.66 19.78
N SER A 287 -2.61 12.74 18.55
CA SER A 287 -4.04 12.68 18.24
C SER A 287 -4.65 11.28 18.27
N TRP A 288 -3.93 10.27 18.79
CA TRP A 288 -4.51 8.96 19.00
C TRP A 288 -5.75 9.02 19.93
N ARG A 289 -6.66 8.06 19.77
CA ARG A 289 -7.92 8.05 20.51
C ARG A 289 -8.23 6.65 20.99
N MET A 290 -8.74 6.58 22.23
CA MET A 290 -9.31 5.37 22.82
C MET A 290 -10.77 5.67 23.19
N TYR A 291 -11.71 4.85 22.76
CA TYR A 291 -13.14 5.09 22.99
C TYR A 291 -13.94 3.79 23.03
N GLU A 292 -15.07 3.82 23.72
CA GLU A 292 -16.00 2.70 23.78
C GLU A 292 -16.88 2.65 22.52
N LEU A 293 -17.07 1.42 22.03
CA LEU A 293 -17.98 1.12 20.92
C LEU A 293 -19.35 0.77 21.52
N ASN A 294 -20.38 1.52 21.16
CA ASN A 294 -21.76 1.37 21.66
C ASN A 294 -21.95 1.66 23.14
N ASP A 295 -21.70 2.86 23.55
CA ASP A 295 -22.34 3.40 24.72
C ASP A 295 -23.69 3.99 24.29
N PRO A 296 -24.81 3.32 24.56
CA PRO A 296 -26.15 3.83 24.21
C PRO A 296 -26.53 5.08 25.03
N SER A 297 -25.83 5.38 26.15
CA SER A 297 -26.08 6.52 27.00
C SER A 297 -25.47 7.81 26.45
N VAL A 298 -24.52 7.72 25.55
CA VAL A 298 -23.84 8.88 24.96
C VAL A 298 -24.57 9.34 23.71
N ARG A 299 -25.68 10.00 23.85
CA ARG A 299 -26.32 10.79 22.79
C ARG A 299 -25.44 12.01 22.51
N GLY A 300 -24.69 11.98 21.40
CA GLY A 300 -24.04 13.18 20.85
C GLY A 300 -22.51 13.10 20.69
N GLU A 301 -21.74 12.61 21.64
CA GLU A 301 -20.27 12.69 21.61
C GLU A 301 -19.53 11.37 21.61
N GLY A 302 -20.16 10.26 21.97
CA GLY A 302 -19.56 8.93 21.91
C GLY A 302 -19.43 8.42 20.49
N LYS A 303 -18.22 8.03 20.07
CA LYS A 303 -18.05 7.38 18.79
C LYS A 303 -18.62 5.98 18.82
N THR A 304 -19.77 5.82 18.20
CA THR A 304 -20.42 4.51 18.02
C THR A 304 -19.88 3.75 16.80
N PHE A 305 -18.81 4.21 16.18
CA PHE A 305 -18.25 3.64 14.94
C PHE A 305 -16.73 3.75 14.89
N VAL A 306 -16.11 2.84 14.16
CA VAL A 306 -14.72 2.92 13.72
C VAL A 306 -14.67 3.62 12.37
N ASP A 307 -13.83 4.64 12.22
CA ASP A 307 -13.64 5.38 10.96
C ASP A 307 -12.27 5.10 10.36
N ILE A 308 -12.19 4.14 9.45
CA ILE A 308 -10.94 3.73 8.78
C ILE A 308 -11.22 3.32 7.33
N ILE A 309 -10.21 3.33 6.47
CA ILE A 309 -10.31 2.97 5.02
C ILE A 309 -11.42 3.74 4.26
N GLY A 310 -11.74 4.96 4.70
CA GLY A 310 -12.79 5.77 4.06
C GLY A 310 -14.23 5.40 4.42
N VAL A 311 -14.42 4.42 5.30
CA VAL A 311 -15.71 3.85 5.72
C VAL A 311 -15.87 3.98 7.23
N ARG A 312 -17.10 4.26 7.66
CA ARG A 312 -17.52 4.22 9.06
C ARG A 312 -18.24 2.91 9.34
N PHE A 313 -17.69 2.14 10.26
CA PHE A 313 -18.19 0.81 10.65
C PHE A 313 -18.94 0.93 11.97
N TYR A 314 -20.25 0.75 11.91
CA TYR A 314 -21.11 0.55 13.06
C TYR A 314 -21.31 -0.95 13.32
N ARG A 315 -21.94 -1.34 14.40
CA ARG A 315 -22.21 -2.76 14.69
C ARG A 315 -22.92 -3.49 13.55
N HIS A 316 -23.97 -2.88 13.00
CA HIS A 316 -24.85 -3.54 12.04
C HIS A 316 -24.91 -2.86 10.68
N ARG A 317 -24.29 -1.68 10.53
CA ARG A 317 -24.31 -0.90 9.28
C ARG A 317 -22.93 -0.32 8.96
N ARG A 318 -22.74 0.08 7.72
CA ARG A 318 -21.55 0.78 7.23
C ARG A 318 -21.98 2.01 6.44
N SER A 319 -21.25 3.09 6.61
CA SER A 319 -21.47 4.30 5.82
C SER A 319 -20.16 4.88 5.33
N LEU A 320 -20.18 5.63 4.26
CA LEU A 320 -18.99 6.35 3.80
C LEU A 320 -18.67 7.53 4.72
N ARG A 321 -17.40 7.87 4.84
CA ARG A 321 -17.02 9.20 5.32
C ARG A 321 -17.74 10.27 4.50
N ARG A 322 -18.26 11.30 5.12
CA ARG A 322 -18.98 12.40 4.45
C ARG A 322 -18.25 12.91 3.21
N ARG A 323 -16.93 13.09 3.29
CA ARG A 323 -16.08 13.58 2.19
C ARG A 323 -16.02 12.59 1.02
N VAL A 324 -15.87 11.28 1.30
CA VAL A 324 -15.87 10.22 0.28
C VAL A 324 -17.24 10.15 -0.40
N TYR A 325 -18.31 10.20 0.38
CA TYR A 325 -19.68 10.24 -0.13
C TYR A 325 -19.93 11.42 -1.06
N ILE A 326 -19.54 12.64 -0.66
CA ILE A 326 -19.74 13.86 -1.46
C ILE A 326 -18.96 13.76 -2.78
N ARG A 327 -17.72 13.28 -2.77
CA ARG A 327 -16.90 13.09 -3.97
C ARG A 327 -17.53 12.09 -4.94
N ALA A 328 -17.95 10.93 -4.44
CA ALA A 328 -18.63 9.92 -5.24
C ALA A 328 -19.93 10.48 -5.85
N ARG A 329 -20.76 11.16 -5.05
CA ARG A 329 -21.99 11.79 -5.50
C ARG A 329 -21.75 12.84 -6.59
N ARG A 330 -20.80 13.75 -6.38
CA ARG A 330 -20.48 14.79 -7.36
C ARG A 330 -19.97 14.20 -8.68
N GLY A 331 -19.11 13.20 -8.62
CA GLY A 331 -18.61 12.51 -9.81
C GLY A 331 -19.71 11.81 -10.59
N LEU A 332 -20.54 11.03 -9.90
CA LEU A 332 -21.71 10.36 -10.51
C LEU A 332 -22.69 11.35 -11.14
N ALA A 333 -23.02 12.44 -10.43
CA ALA A 333 -23.92 13.49 -10.95
C ALA A 333 -23.38 14.11 -12.23
N LYS A 334 -22.05 14.41 -12.28
CA LYS A 334 -21.41 15.00 -13.47
C LYS A 334 -21.45 14.05 -14.66
N VAL A 335 -21.14 12.75 -14.46
CA VAL A 335 -21.24 11.75 -15.54
C VAL A 335 -22.67 11.61 -16.04
N GLN A 336 -23.66 11.51 -15.16
CA GLN A 336 -25.06 11.41 -15.51
C GLN A 336 -25.56 12.64 -16.29
N ARG A 337 -25.09 13.83 -15.93
CA ARG A 337 -25.39 15.07 -16.69
C ARG A 337 -24.83 14.97 -18.12
N LEU A 338 -23.58 14.58 -18.29
CA LEU A 338 -22.96 14.41 -19.62
C LEU A 338 -23.69 13.40 -20.49
N ILE A 339 -24.06 12.24 -19.91
CA ILE A 339 -24.85 11.20 -20.62
C ILE A 339 -26.19 11.76 -21.10
N ARG A 340 -26.92 12.52 -20.26
CA ARG A 340 -28.20 13.12 -20.64
C ARG A 340 -28.06 14.18 -21.73
N MET A 341 -26.93 14.87 -21.77
CA MET A 341 -26.63 15.89 -22.79
C MET A 341 -25.99 15.28 -24.05
N HIS A 342 -25.93 13.94 -24.17
CA HIS A 342 -25.24 13.21 -25.25
C HIS A 342 -23.78 13.67 -25.46
N LYS A 343 -23.11 14.16 -24.38
CA LYS A 343 -21.71 14.59 -24.43
C LYS A 343 -20.78 13.47 -24.03
N ARG A 344 -19.60 13.44 -24.65
CA ARG A 344 -18.54 12.48 -24.30
C ARG A 344 -18.09 12.66 -22.84
N VAL A 345 -17.96 11.55 -22.12
CA VAL A 345 -17.40 11.53 -20.76
C VAL A 345 -15.87 11.54 -20.87
N PRO A 346 -15.18 12.55 -20.32
CA PRO A 346 -13.72 12.56 -20.32
C PRO A 346 -13.14 11.39 -19.53
N SER A 347 -12.08 10.76 -20.04
CA SER A 347 -11.43 9.61 -19.39
C SER A 347 -10.92 9.94 -17.99
N SER A 348 -10.37 11.14 -17.77
CA SER A 348 -9.96 11.59 -16.45
C SER A 348 -11.10 11.62 -15.42
N LEU A 349 -12.32 11.99 -15.88
CA LEU A 349 -13.51 11.95 -15.05
C LEU A 349 -13.96 10.50 -14.80
N ALA A 350 -13.94 9.65 -15.82
CA ALA A 350 -14.30 8.22 -15.72
C ALA A 350 -13.39 7.50 -14.72
N LYS A 351 -12.07 7.65 -14.84
CA LYS A 351 -11.06 7.10 -13.91
C LYS A 351 -11.33 7.56 -12.47
N ARG A 352 -11.60 8.84 -12.27
CA ARG A 352 -11.90 9.43 -10.95
C ARG A 352 -13.19 8.88 -10.36
N VAL A 353 -14.26 8.73 -11.16
CA VAL A 353 -15.54 8.18 -10.68
C VAL A 353 -15.39 6.74 -10.27
N ILE A 354 -14.73 5.89 -11.05
CA ILE A 354 -14.46 4.49 -10.70
C ILE A 354 -13.71 4.41 -9.36
N SER A 355 -12.67 5.21 -9.17
CA SER A 355 -11.89 5.25 -7.92
C SER A 355 -12.76 5.66 -6.72
N HIS A 356 -13.55 6.73 -6.85
CA HIS A 356 -14.36 7.24 -5.74
C HIS A 356 -15.56 6.35 -5.39
N VAL A 357 -16.10 5.62 -6.38
CA VAL A 357 -17.27 4.76 -6.20
C VAL A 357 -16.89 3.38 -5.64
N GLY A 358 -15.63 2.98 -5.73
CA GLY A 358 -15.16 1.69 -5.22
C GLY A 358 -15.59 1.41 -3.77
N CYS A 359 -15.51 2.40 -2.89
CA CYS A 359 -15.95 2.27 -1.50
C CYS A 359 -17.47 2.14 -1.33
N LEU A 360 -18.29 2.60 -2.30
CA LEU A 360 -19.75 2.44 -2.26
C LEU A 360 -20.18 0.97 -2.29
N LEU A 361 -19.40 0.12 -2.96
CA LEU A 361 -19.65 -1.33 -3.03
C LEU A 361 -19.65 -2.00 -1.65
N TRP A 362 -19.07 -1.34 -0.64
CA TRP A 362 -18.93 -1.89 0.70
C TRP A 362 -19.90 -1.28 1.71
N THR A 363 -20.81 -0.39 1.27
CA THR A 363 -21.66 0.39 2.15
C THR A 363 -23.12 0.35 1.70
N GLU A 364 -24.02 0.71 2.62
CA GLU A 364 -25.47 0.59 2.43
C GLU A 364 -26.07 1.89 1.91
N HIS A 365 -25.60 2.36 0.75
CA HIS A 365 -26.08 3.61 0.12
C HIS A 365 -27.07 3.37 -1.01
N PHE A 366 -28.13 2.57 -0.80
CA PHE A 366 -29.14 2.19 -1.80
C PHE A 366 -29.78 3.37 -2.52
N ARG A 367 -30.11 4.45 -1.80
CA ARG A 367 -30.71 5.65 -2.40
C ARG A 367 -29.80 6.30 -3.43
N LEU A 368 -28.51 6.41 -3.14
CA LEU A 368 -27.52 6.96 -4.06
C LEU A 368 -27.32 6.03 -5.27
N TRP A 369 -27.31 4.71 -5.01
CA TRP A 369 -27.17 3.69 -6.04
C TRP A 369 -28.30 3.78 -7.07
N LYS A 370 -29.56 3.84 -6.59
CA LYS A 370 -30.75 3.97 -7.44
C LYS A 370 -30.79 5.32 -8.17
N LYS A 371 -30.58 6.46 -7.44
CA LYS A 371 -30.65 7.81 -7.98
C LYS A 371 -29.69 8.04 -9.15
N TYR A 372 -28.45 7.56 -9.05
CA TYR A 372 -27.42 7.78 -10.06
C TYR A 372 -27.19 6.57 -10.98
N LYS A 373 -28.09 5.57 -10.94
CA LYS A 373 -27.96 4.35 -11.75
C LYS A 373 -26.53 3.85 -11.78
N VAL A 374 -25.92 3.66 -10.57
CA VAL A 374 -24.47 3.52 -10.39
C VAL A 374 -23.89 2.43 -11.28
N THR A 375 -24.55 1.26 -11.39
CA THR A 375 -24.08 0.15 -12.24
C THR A 375 -23.95 0.56 -13.71
N LYS A 376 -24.98 1.25 -14.27
CA LYS A 376 -24.97 1.74 -15.66
C LYS A 376 -23.89 2.82 -15.85
N THR A 377 -23.78 3.76 -14.89
CA THR A 377 -22.77 4.82 -14.91
C THR A 377 -21.35 4.27 -14.88
N LEU A 378 -21.09 3.26 -14.04
CA LEU A 378 -19.78 2.60 -13.99
C LEU A 378 -19.45 1.84 -15.26
N ARG A 379 -20.44 1.20 -15.90
CA ARG A 379 -20.26 0.52 -17.19
C ARG A 379 -19.78 1.52 -18.23
N VAL A 380 -20.47 2.66 -18.40
CA VAL A 380 -20.04 3.73 -19.31
C VAL A 380 -18.62 4.23 -19.00
N CYS A 381 -18.31 4.45 -17.72
CA CYS A 381 -16.95 4.86 -17.33
C CYS A 381 -15.87 3.82 -17.70
N LYS A 382 -16.18 2.53 -17.56
CA LYS A 382 -15.25 1.44 -17.92
C LYS A 382 -15.08 1.36 -19.45
N GLU A 383 -16.17 1.49 -20.21
CA GLU A 383 -16.15 1.51 -21.67
C GLU A 383 -15.28 2.66 -22.21
N VAL A 384 -15.44 3.88 -21.65
CA VAL A 384 -14.60 5.04 -22.00
C VAL A 384 -13.11 4.75 -21.76
N ILE A 385 -12.76 4.16 -20.63
CA ILE A 385 -11.35 3.84 -20.30
C ILE A 385 -10.82 2.72 -21.21
N SER A 386 -11.64 1.68 -21.47
CA SER A 386 -11.27 0.59 -22.37
C SER A 386 -11.05 1.06 -23.80
N HIS A 387 -11.93 1.96 -24.29
CA HIS A 387 -11.80 2.55 -25.61
C HIS A 387 -10.53 3.41 -25.74
N GLU A 388 -10.24 4.28 -24.75
CA GLU A 388 -9.00 5.03 -24.70
C GLU A 388 -7.77 4.11 -24.68
N SER A 389 -7.84 3.03 -23.90
CA SER A 389 -6.79 2.01 -23.85
C SER A 389 -6.57 1.31 -25.19
N LYS A 390 -7.65 1.07 -25.96
CA LYS A 390 -7.56 0.49 -27.31
C LYS A 390 -7.00 1.46 -28.34
N ILE A 391 -7.28 2.77 -28.22
CA ILE A 391 -6.71 3.80 -29.09
C ILE A 391 -5.23 3.99 -28.81
N LEU A 392 -4.85 4.02 -27.52
CA LEU A 392 -3.45 4.18 -27.12
C LEU A 392 -2.62 2.91 -27.36
N TYR A 393 -3.29 1.76 -27.33
CA TYR A 393 -2.69 0.41 -27.49
C TYR A 393 -3.64 -0.43 -28.32
N PRO A 394 -3.67 -0.28 -29.68
CA PRO A 394 -4.48 -1.11 -30.53
C PRO A 394 -4.12 -2.57 -30.30
N ALA A 395 -5.14 -3.38 -30.07
CA ALA A 395 -4.97 -4.81 -29.91
C ALA A 395 -4.54 -5.40 -31.27
N GLY A 396 -3.28 -5.69 -31.40
CA GLY A 396 -2.85 -6.69 -32.35
C GLY A 396 -3.32 -8.06 -31.82
N HIS A 397 -3.84 -8.87 -32.69
CA HIS A 397 -4.52 -10.13 -32.48
C HIS A 397 -4.01 -10.97 -31.28
N ARG A 398 -5.00 -11.53 -30.55
CA ARG A 398 -4.80 -12.58 -29.54
C ARG A 398 -4.14 -13.82 -30.12
#